data_f0bae0e6a59c6871ed020d9e049f9a21
#
_entry.id   f0bae0e6a59c6871ed020d9e049f9a21
#
_cell.length_a   1.000
_cell.length_b   1.000
_cell.length_c   1.000
_cell.angle_alpha   90.00
_cell.angle_beta   90.00
_cell.angle_gamma   90.00
#
_symmetry.space_group_name_H-M   'P 1'
#
loop_
_entity.id
_entity.type
_entity.pdbx_description
1 polymer ?
#
loop_
_entity_poly.entity_id
_entity_poly.type
_entity_poly.pdbx_seq_one_letter_code
_entity_poly.pdbx_strand_id
1 'polypeptide(L)'
;FGKLLDPISQDSCAFYERQAIHNHFSGVVEETEEGDRIANALGDKTVLFMQNHGILSTGPSIDIALWYYFSLERCCQSQLMADAAG
;
A
#
# COMPACT_ATOMS: atom_id res chain seq x y z
N PHE A 1 0.20 -2.11 9.13
CA PHE A 1 1.16 -1.04 8.79
C PHE A 1 0.39 0.27 8.69
N GLY A 2 0.62 1.18 9.62
CA GLY A 2 -0.21 2.38 9.79
C GLY A 2 0.37 3.66 9.24
N LYS A 3 1.35 3.58 8.33
CA LYS A 3 1.97 4.77 7.74
C LYS A 3 2.44 4.47 6.33
N LEU A 4 2.85 5.52 5.61
CA LEU A 4 3.49 5.35 4.31
C LEU A 4 4.93 4.89 4.49
N LEU A 5 5.49 4.28 3.45
CA LEU A 5 6.90 3.87 3.44
C LEU A 5 7.82 5.08 3.32
N ASP A 6 8.93 5.04 4.05
CA ASP A 6 10.02 5.98 3.86
C ASP A 6 10.94 5.47 2.73
N PRO A 7 11.59 6.35 1.97
CA PRO A 7 12.48 5.92 0.88
C PRO A 7 13.85 5.49 1.42
N ILE A 8 13.86 4.41 2.21
CA ILE A 8 15.07 3.94 2.91
C ILE A 8 15.87 2.90 2.11
N SER A 9 15.34 2.45 0.98
CA SER A 9 16.02 1.48 0.12
C SER A 9 15.69 1.81 -1.33
N GLN A 10 16.45 1.24 -2.25
CA GLN A 10 16.17 1.42 -3.68
C GLN A 10 14.79 0.88 -4.03
N ASP A 11 14.41 -0.26 -3.47
CA ASP A 11 13.11 -0.86 -3.74
C ASP A 11 11.96 0.02 -3.23
N SER A 12 12.09 0.61 -2.04
CA SER A 12 11.05 1.48 -1.49
C SER A 12 10.90 2.78 -2.27
N CYS A 13 11.95 3.24 -2.95
CA CYS A 13 11.87 4.42 -3.80
C CYS A 13 10.91 4.26 -4.98
N ALA A 14 10.62 3.02 -5.39
CA ALA A 14 9.63 2.76 -6.44
C ALA A 14 8.24 3.25 -6.05
N PHE A 15 7.98 3.40 -4.75
CA PHE A 15 6.68 3.84 -4.24
C PHE A 15 6.68 5.30 -3.78
N TYR A 16 7.79 6.01 -3.93
CA TYR A 16 7.89 7.40 -3.52
C TYR A 16 6.86 8.25 -4.25
N GLU A 17 6.02 8.94 -3.49
CA GLU A 17 4.90 9.74 -4.00
C GLU A 17 3.87 8.93 -4.81
N ARG A 18 3.92 7.58 -4.75
CA ARG A 18 2.98 6.71 -5.44
C ARG A 18 2.19 5.83 -4.49
N GLN A 19 2.16 6.18 -3.22
CA GLN A 19 1.48 5.44 -2.18
C GLN A 19 0.43 6.32 -1.51
N ALA A 20 -0.66 5.70 -1.09
CA ALA A 20 -1.74 6.36 -0.36
C ALA A 20 -2.09 5.53 0.86
N ILE A 21 -2.81 6.13 1.80
CA ILE A 21 -3.26 5.44 3.00
C ILE A 21 -4.75 5.69 3.19
N HIS A 22 -5.47 4.63 3.56
CA HIS A 22 -6.90 4.69 3.87
C HIS A 22 -7.07 4.29 5.33
N ASN A 23 -7.46 5.25 6.15
CA ASN A 23 -7.51 5.09 7.60
C ASN A 23 -8.85 4.58 8.13
N HIS A 24 -9.85 4.45 7.25
CA HIS A 24 -11.17 4.00 7.65
C HIS A 24 -11.28 2.49 7.56
N PHE A 25 -11.54 1.82 8.69
CA PHE A 25 -11.76 0.38 8.72
C PHE A 25 -13.25 0.11 8.89
N SER A 26 -13.84 -0.57 7.92
CA SER A 26 -15.26 -0.92 7.94
C SER A 26 -15.50 -2.43 7.85
N GLY A 27 -14.48 -3.23 8.16
CA GLY A 27 -14.56 -4.68 8.10
C GLY A 27 -14.32 -5.20 6.69
N VAL A 28 -15.02 -6.27 6.31
CA VAL A 28 -14.84 -6.89 5.01
C VAL A 28 -15.44 -6.01 3.92
N VAL A 29 -14.73 -5.88 2.81
CA VAL A 29 -15.19 -5.09 1.66
C VAL A 29 -16.19 -5.93 0.88
N GLU A 30 -17.48 -5.68 1.08
CA GLU A 30 -18.56 -6.43 0.40
C GLU A 30 -19.47 -5.52 -0.41
N GLU A 31 -19.46 -4.22 -0.15
CA GLU A 31 -20.40 -3.29 -0.78
C GLU A 31 -19.70 -2.38 -1.78
N THR A 32 -20.46 -1.94 -2.79
CA THR A 32 -19.99 -1.02 -3.81
C THR A 32 -19.47 0.29 -3.21
N GLU A 33 -20.14 0.77 -2.17
CA GLU A 33 -19.73 2.01 -1.50
C GLU A 33 -18.33 1.91 -0.91
N GLU A 34 -17.99 0.78 -0.32
CA GLU A 34 -16.66 0.57 0.23
C GLU A 34 -15.62 0.50 -0.89
N GLY A 35 -15.95 -0.16 -1.99
CA GLY A 35 -15.09 -0.19 -3.17
C GLY A 35 -14.82 1.22 -3.70
N ASP A 36 -15.85 2.06 -3.73
CA ASP A 36 -15.71 3.44 -4.18
C ASP A 36 -14.83 4.25 -3.24
N ARG A 37 -14.95 4.04 -1.93
CA ARG A 37 -14.08 4.70 -0.94
C ARG A 37 -12.62 4.31 -1.13
N ILE A 38 -12.36 3.04 -1.37
CA ILE A 38 -11.01 2.53 -1.62
C ILE A 38 -10.46 3.14 -2.90
N ALA A 39 -11.25 3.16 -3.96
CA ALA A 39 -10.82 3.74 -5.24
C ALA A 39 -10.50 5.22 -5.09
N ASN A 40 -11.33 5.96 -4.35
CA ASN A 40 -11.09 7.39 -4.09
C ASN A 40 -9.84 7.60 -3.25
N ALA A 41 -9.61 6.76 -2.24
CA ALA A 41 -8.42 6.85 -1.41
C ALA A 41 -7.14 6.59 -2.21
N LEU A 42 -7.18 5.62 -3.12
CA LEU A 42 -6.06 5.31 -3.99
C LEU A 42 -5.75 6.48 -4.94
N GLY A 43 -6.80 7.08 -5.53
CA GLY A 43 -6.64 8.16 -6.49
C GLY A 43 -5.78 7.72 -7.67
N ASP A 44 -4.76 8.50 -7.97
CA ASP A 44 -3.81 8.23 -9.05
C ASP A 44 -2.54 7.51 -8.58
N LYS A 45 -2.53 7.03 -7.33
CA LYS A 45 -1.37 6.34 -6.77
C LYS A 45 -1.31 4.89 -7.24
N THR A 46 -0.16 4.27 -7.02
CA THR A 46 0.07 2.89 -7.43
C THR A 46 -0.37 1.89 -6.37
N VAL A 47 -0.17 2.22 -5.09
CA VAL A 47 -0.46 1.32 -3.99
C VAL A 47 -1.22 2.04 -2.89
N LEU A 48 -1.98 1.27 -2.11
CA LEU A 48 -2.79 1.79 -1.02
C LEU A 48 -2.58 0.92 0.22
N PHE A 49 -2.32 1.56 1.34
CA PHE A 49 -2.34 0.91 2.65
C PHE A 49 -3.73 1.07 3.24
N MET A 50 -4.42 -0.04 3.47
CA MET A 50 -5.72 -0.04 4.14
C MET A 50 -5.49 -0.39 5.60
N GLN A 51 -5.57 0.60 6.47
CA GLN A 51 -5.24 0.45 7.89
C GLN A 51 -6.03 -0.70 8.52
N ASN A 52 -5.33 -1.60 9.20
CA ASN A 52 -5.90 -2.79 9.86
C ASN A 52 -6.58 -3.77 8.91
N HIS A 53 -6.32 -3.67 7.61
CA HIS A 53 -6.97 -4.52 6.62
C HIS A 53 -5.94 -5.19 5.72
N GLY A 54 -5.05 -4.43 5.10
CA GLY A 54 -4.05 -4.97 4.20
C GLY A 54 -3.50 -3.93 3.23
N ILE A 55 -2.91 -4.42 2.17
CA ILE A 55 -2.36 -3.56 1.12
C ILE A 55 -3.03 -3.88 -0.21
N LEU A 56 -3.05 -2.88 -1.08
CA LEU A 56 -3.59 -3.01 -2.43
C LEU A 56 -2.57 -2.45 -3.40
N SER A 57 -2.32 -3.17 -4.48
CA SER A 57 -1.42 -2.70 -5.53
C SER A 57 -2.14 -2.68 -6.87
N THR A 58 -1.66 -1.83 -7.76
CA THR A 58 -2.19 -1.70 -9.12
C THR A 58 -1.03 -1.68 -10.10
N GLY A 59 -1.33 -1.88 -11.37
CA GLY A 59 -0.35 -1.81 -12.43
C GLY A 59 -1.01 -1.94 -13.80
N PRO A 60 -0.26 -1.67 -14.87
CA PRO A 60 -0.80 -1.79 -16.24
C PRO A 60 -1.08 -3.24 -16.66
N SER A 61 -0.61 -4.21 -15.89
CA SER A 61 -0.89 -5.63 -16.10
C SER A 61 -0.94 -6.33 -14.76
N ILE A 62 -1.50 -7.55 -14.75
CA ILE A 62 -1.55 -8.38 -13.54
C ILE A 62 -0.14 -8.70 -13.05
N ASP A 63 0.77 -9.00 -13.97
CA ASP A 63 2.16 -9.33 -13.62
C ASP A 63 2.83 -8.16 -12.90
N ILE A 64 2.66 -6.94 -13.39
CA ILE A 64 3.26 -5.75 -12.78
C ILE A 64 2.59 -5.44 -11.44
N ALA A 65 1.27 -5.53 -11.36
CA ALA A 65 0.56 -5.30 -10.10
C ALA A 65 1.02 -6.30 -9.03
N LEU A 66 1.22 -7.56 -9.42
CA LEU A 66 1.68 -8.60 -8.52
C LEU A 66 3.12 -8.34 -8.07
N TRP A 67 3.98 -7.88 -8.98
CA TRP A 67 5.35 -7.51 -8.63
C TRP A 67 5.37 -6.38 -7.59
N TYR A 68 4.53 -5.37 -7.79
CA TYR A 68 4.39 -4.29 -6.81
C TYR A 68 3.90 -4.81 -5.47
N TYR A 69 2.96 -5.75 -5.46
CA TYR A 69 2.43 -6.32 -4.23
C TYR A 69 3.54 -6.98 -3.41
N PHE A 70 4.30 -7.86 -4.03
CA PHE A 70 5.39 -8.55 -3.34
C PHE A 70 6.49 -7.58 -2.92
N SER A 71 6.84 -6.63 -3.77
CA SER A 71 7.85 -5.61 -3.44
C SER A 71 7.40 -4.74 -2.27
N LEU A 72 6.14 -4.34 -2.27
CA LEU A 72 5.57 -3.53 -1.20
C LEU A 72 5.60 -4.28 0.13
N GLU A 73 5.22 -5.56 0.13
CA GLU A 73 5.23 -6.40 1.32
C GLU A 73 6.64 -6.49 1.91
N ARG A 74 7.64 -6.69 1.07
CA ARG A 74 9.04 -6.73 1.51
C ARG A 74 9.51 -5.39 2.03
N CYS A 75 9.12 -4.30 1.38
CA CYS A 75 9.47 -2.96 1.84
C CYS A 75 8.85 -2.64 3.19
N CYS A 76 7.61 -3.06 3.44
CA CYS A 76 6.97 -2.90 4.74
C CYS A 76 7.73 -3.67 5.82
N GLN A 77 8.15 -4.89 5.51
CA GLN A 77 8.92 -5.71 6.44
C GLN A 77 10.26 -5.04 6.77
N SER A 78 10.96 -4.55 5.75
CA SER A 78 12.22 -3.84 5.93
C SER A 78 12.05 -2.57 6.76
N GLN A 79 10.98 -1.82 6.51
CA GLN A 79 10.67 -0.59 7.23
C GLN A 79 10.43 -0.87 8.71
N LEU A 80 9.66 -1.92 9.02
CA LEU A 80 9.39 -2.29 10.41
C LEU A 80 10.68 -2.69 11.12
N MET A 81 11.57 -3.40 10.45
CA MET A 81 12.85 -3.79 11.02
C MET A 81 13.75 -2.57 11.24
N ALA A 82 13.79 -1.64 10.31
CA ALA A 82 14.56 -0.41 10.44
C ALA A 82 14.04 0.46 11.58
N ASP A 83 12.72 0.60 11.68
CA ASP A 83 12.10 1.37 12.76
C ASP A 83 12.41 0.76 14.13
N ALA A 84 12.41 -0.57 14.23
CA ALA A 84 12.72 -1.27 15.47
C ALA A 84 14.19 -1.13 15.86
N ALA A 85 15.05 -0.99 14.88
CA ALA A 85 16.49 -0.82 15.13
C ALA A 85 16.85 0.60 15.60
N GLY A 86 15.98 1.54 15.36
CA GLY A 86 16.22 2.93 15.69
C GLY A 86 16.95 3.66 14.57
#